data_79959caa09f1d1b839333e1163556643
#
_entry.id   79959caa09f1d1b839333e1163556643
#
_cell.length_a   1.000
_cell.length_b   1.000
_cell.length_c   1.000
_cell.angle_alpha   90.00
_cell.angle_beta   90.00
_cell.angle_gamma   90.00
#
_symmetry.space_group_name_H-M   'P 1'
#
loop_
_entity.id
_entity.type
_entity.pdbx_description
1 polymer ?
#
loop_
_entity_poly.entity_id
_entity_poly.type
_entity_poly.pdbx_seq_one_letter_code
_entity_poly.pdbx_strand_id
1 'polypeptide(L)'
;MKKLSKLLLALSFVLSVTTSAFAVTVVSWGGAYTESQKLGYGDPTAKKLGIPVNWVDYTGGLSEIKAQKEAGAITWDIMDVYAKDTIIGCDEGIFHEFDFDKDFLPAPDGTPASQDFFTSMPSKCAVGNILYSWNFAYNDAKIGDKKPKSIKDFFNTKKFPGKRAIYKGAMSNLEIALVADGVKASGAQAGGDLLYRKMEGAGIDRALAKIKKLCTDPNGGCVFWNAGAQPPELLANGEVVMATGWNGRFFNAQMEGTPLVQVWDAQILDYEYFALVKDGPGYADGSAMKVLAEMTSTEGLAGSAKYIAYAPWRKSSIAIMEAGEPWFKDGKTNMVPH
;
A
#
# COMPACT_ATOMS: atom_id res chain seq x y z
N MET A 1 47.58 -42.75 57.28
CA MET A 1 47.59 -41.31 57.01
C MET A 1 47.35 -41.14 55.52
N LYS A 2 46.09 -40.98 55.09
CA LYS A 2 45.70 -40.82 53.70
C LYS A 2 45.20 -39.40 53.52
N LYS A 3 45.89 -38.57 52.70
CA LYS A 3 45.49 -37.24 52.34
C LYS A 3 44.37 -37.32 51.27
N LEU A 4 43.20 -36.80 51.57
CA LEU A 4 42.06 -36.66 50.65
C LEU A 4 42.24 -35.35 49.92
N SER A 5 42.59 -35.41 48.63
CA SER A 5 42.55 -34.26 47.71
C SER A 5 41.11 -33.96 47.35
N LYS A 6 40.59 -32.78 47.73
CA LYS A 6 39.30 -32.26 47.26
C LYS A 6 39.53 -31.55 45.94
N LEU A 7 39.05 -32.16 44.87
CA LEU A 7 38.97 -31.55 43.54
C LEU A 7 37.69 -30.74 43.48
N LEU A 8 37.81 -29.42 43.51
CA LEU A 8 36.69 -28.50 43.28
C LEU A 8 36.51 -28.34 41.74
N LEU A 9 35.50 -28.99 41.21
CA LEU A 9 35.02 -28.73 39.84
C LEU A 9 34.19 -27.44 39.83
N ALA A 10 34.77 -26.35 39.37
CA ALA A 10 34.05 -25.12 39.10
C ALA A 10 33.27 -25.31 37.80
N LEU A 11 31.97 -25.56 37.89
CA LEU A 11 31.05 -25.61 36.76
C LEU A 11 30.70 -24.15 36.36
N SER A 12 31.41 -23.60 35.39
CA SER A 12 31.09 -22.29 34.79
C SER A 12 29.80 -22.42 33.96
N PHE A 13 28.69 -22.05 34.56
CA PHE A 13 27.40 -21.90 33.87
C PHE A 13 27.48 -20.62 33.01
N VAL A 14 27.82 -20.75 31.73
CA VAL A 14 27.68 -19.65 30.78
C VAL A 14 26.19 -19.46 30.56
N LEU A 15 25.60 -18.47 31.26
CA LEU A 15 24.27 -18.01 30.99
C LEU A 15 24.29 -17.32 29.61
N SER A 16 23.95 -18.05 28.57
CA SER A 16 23.65 -17.46 27.27
C SER A 16 22.37 -16.67 27.46
N VAL A 17 22.49 -15.38 27.71
CA VAL A 17 21.37 -14.45 27.61
C VAL A 17 21.03 -14.39 26.12
N THR A 18 20.11 -15.24 25.69
CA THR A 18 19.44 -15.05 24.41
C THR A 18 18.57 -13.80 24.59
N THR A 19 19.08 -12.64 24.18
CA THR A 19 18.25 -11.47 23.95
C THR A 19 17.25 -11.88 22.88
N SER A 20 16.01 -12.17 23.28
CA SER A 20 14.92 -12.27 22.33
C SER A 20 14.88 -10.93 21.61
N ALA A 21 15.31 -10.87 20.36
CA ALA A 21 15.11 -9.70 19.54
C ALA A 21 13.59 -9.44 19.51
N PHE A 22 13.17 -8.28 19.96
CA PHE A 22 11.77 -7.89 19.84
C PHE A 22 11.41 -7.90 18.36
N ALA A 23 10.25 -8.48 18.05
CA ALA A 23 9.76 -8.47 16.68
C ALA A 23 9.40 -7.04 16.27
N VAL A 24 9.83 -6.62 15.09
CA VAL A 24 9.42 -5.34 14.50
C VAL A 24 8.00 -5.49 13.96
N THR A 25 7.10 -4.62 14.36
CA THR A 25 5.70 -4.63 13.93
C THR A 25 5.49 -3.67 12.77
N VAL A 26 5.09 -4.22 11.63
CA VAL A 26 4.72 -3.47 10.42
C VAL A 26 3.20 -3.45 10.28
N VAL A 27 2.64 -2.26 10.05
CA VAL A 27 1.20 -2.05 9.88
C VAL A 27 0.89 -1.80 8.42
N SER A 28 -0.07 -2.52 7.85
CA SER A 28 -0.42 -2.45 6.44
C SER A 28 -1.93 -2.63 6.17
N TRP A 29 -2.32 -2.58 4.90
CA TRP A 29 -3.72 -2.49 4.43
C TRP A 29 -4.44 -3.84 4.26
N GLY A 30 -3.88 -4.90 4.79
CA GLY A 30 -4.51 -6.22 4.83
C GLY A 30 -4.59 -6.98 3.50
N GLY A 31 -5.04 -8.24 3.61
CA GLY A 31 -5.33 -9.13 2.50
C GLY A 31 -4.16 -9.36 1.56
N ALA A 32 -4.42 -9.47 0.26
CA ALA A 32 -3.39 -9.76 -0.76
C ALA A 32 -2.21 -8.78 -0.77
N TYR A 33 -2.42 -7.54 -0.34
CA TYR A 33 -1.33 -6.56 -0.27
C TYR A 33 -0.38 -6.84 0.90
N THR A 34 -0.88 -6.98 2.12
CA THR A 34 -0.03 -7.38 3.25
C THR A 34 0.68 -8.71 2.96
N GLU A 35 0.00 -9.66 2.33
CA GLU A 35 0.62 -10.94 1.95
C GLU A 35 1.75 -10.74 0.93
N SER A 36 1.57 -9.88 -0.08
CA SER A 36 2.62 -9.55 -1.04
C SER A 36 3.84 -8.91 -0.39
N GLN A 37 3.62 -8.09 0.63
CA GLN A 37 4.68 -7.45 1.42
C GLN A 37 5.44 -8.47 2.29
N LYS A 38 4.72 -9.36 2.96
CA LYS A 38 5.33 -10.47 3.73
C LYS A 38 6.25 -11.29 2.85
N LEU A 39 5.72 -11.84 1.77
CA LEU A 39 6.44 -12.73 0.86
C LEU A 39 7.55 -12.00 0.08
N GLY A 40 7.31 -10.75 -0.32
CA GLY A 40 8.19 -9.99 -1.19
C GLY A 40 9.41 -9.41 -0.48
N TYR A 41 9.23 -8.85 0.69
CA TYR A 41 10.33 -8.25 1.45
C TYR A 41 10.32 -8.52 2.97
N GLY A 42 9.16 -8.77 3.60
CA GLY A 42 9.08 -8.98 5.05
C GLY A 42 9.85 -10.22 5.51
N ASP A 43 9.50 -11.40 4.99
CA ASP A 43 10.14 -12.66 5.31
C ASP A 43 11.60 -12.73 4.85
N PRO A 44 11.98 -12.27 3.63
CA PRO A 44 13.37 -12.13 3.23
C PRO A 44 14.19 -11.25 4.18
N THR A 45 13.66 -10.10 4.59
CA THR A 45 14.30 -9.18 5.54
C THR A 45 14.46 -9.82 6.91
N ALA A 46 13.41 -10.44 7.44
CA ALA A 46 13.46 -11.13 8.73
C ALA A 46 14.55 -12.22 8.74
N LYS A 47 14.63 -13.00 7.67
CA LYS A 47 15.66 -14.04 7.49
C LYS A 47 17.07 -13.45 7.38
N LYS A 48 17.23 -12.36 6.61
CA LYS A 48 18.55 -11.73 6.37
C LYS A 48 19.10 -11.08 7.63
N LEU A 49 18.26 -10.38 8.38
CA LEU A 49 18.66 -9.62 9.57
C LEU A 49 18.61 -10.45 10.87
N GLY A 50 17.90 -11.58 10.88
CA GLY A 50 17.61 -12.33 12.11
C GLY A 50 16.67 -11.58 13.05
N ILE A 51 15.90 -10.64 12.54
CA ILE A 51 14.91 -9.83 13.28
C ILE A 51 13.53 -10.29 12.85
N PRO A 52 12.69 -10.83 13.75
CA PRO A 52 11.31 -11.21 13.39
C PRO A 52 10.49 -10.00 12.99
N VAL A 53 9.62 -10.14 11.97
CA VAL A 53 8.71 -9.10 11.50
C VAL A 53 7.27 -9.57 11.68
N ASN A 54 6.52 -8.84 12.49
CA ASN A 54 5.08 -9.05 12.70
C ASN A 54 4.28 -8.09 11.82
N TRP A 55 3.09 -8.52 11.41
CA TRP A 55 2.20 -7.72 10.57
C TRP A 55 0.86 -7.51 11.24
N VAL A 56 0.38 -6.27 11.18
CA VAL A 56 -0.94 -5.85 11.65
C VAL A 56 -1.68 -5.19 10.50
N ASP A 57 -2.90 -5.63 10.25
CA ASP A 57 -3.76 -5.00 9.25
C ASP A 57 -4.56 -3.85 9.87
N TYR A 58 -4.69 -2.74 9.12
CA TYR A 58 -5.48 -1.58 9.52
C TYR A 58 -6.24 -0.99 8.32
N THR A 59 -7.05 0.02 8.54
CA THR A 59 -7.88 0.67 7.51
C THR A 59 -7.48 2.12 7.25
N GLY A 60 -6.26 2.49 7.64
CA GLY A 60 -5.67 3.79 7.38
C GLY A 60 -5.90 4.85 8.45
N GLY A 61 -5.19 5.98 8.29
CA GLY A 61 -5.22 7.12 9.19
C GLY A 61 -4.35 6.98 10.43
N LEU A 62 -4.33 8.04 11.24
CA LEU A 62 -3.42 8.15 12.39
C LEU A 62 -4.12 7.98 13.75
N SER A 63 -5.43 7.71 13.79
CA SER A 63 -6.20 7.71 15.03
C SER A 63 -5.71 6.67 16.04
N GLU A 64 -5.37 5.47 15.56
CA GLU A 64 -4.94 4.38 16.43
C GLU A 64 -3.54 4.62 16.99
N ILE A 65 -2.58 5.03 16.17
CA ILE A 65 -1.23 5.35 16.65
C ILE A 65 -1.22 6.55 17.60
N LYS A 66 -2.09 7.54 17.37
CA LYS A 66 -2.29 8.65 18.32
C LYS A 66 -2.78 8.16 19.67
N ALA A 67 -3.76 7.27 19.70
CA ALA A 67 -4.27 6.66 20.92
C ALA A 67 -3.20 5.84 21.65
N GLN A 68 -2.39 5.07 20.96
CA GLN A 68 -1.25 4.34 21.52
C GLN A 68 -0.23 5.29 22.15
N LYS A 69 0.10 6.38 21.47
CA LYS A 69 1.02 7.42 21.95
C LYS A 69 0.49 8.12 23.20
N GLU A 70 -0.78 8.51 23.21
CA GLU A 70 -1.44 9.11 24.36
C GLU A 70 -1.47 8.16 25.57
N ALA A 71 -1.67 6.87 25.34
CA ALA A 71 -1.62 5.84 26.36
C ALA A 71 -0.21 5.49 26.84
N GLY A 72 0.86 5.98 26.19
CA GLY A 72 2.24 5.60 26.47
C GLY A 72 2.54 4.11 26.20
N ALA A 73 1.79 3.49 25.31
CA ALA A 73 1.84 2.05 25.00
C ALA A 73 1.90 1.79 23.49
N ILE A 74 2.94 2.32 22.84
CA ILE A 74 3.18 2.15 21.40
C ILE A 74 3.58 0.70 21.12
N THR A 75 2.90 0.06 20.18
CA THR A 75 3.15 -1.32 19.76
C THR A 75 3.52 -1.44 18.28
N TRP A 76 3.44 -0.37 17.53
CA TRP A 76 3.74 -0.28 16.10
C TRP A 76 5.09 0.35 15.85
N ASP A 77 5.84 -0.17 14.90
CA ASP A 77 7.17 0.32 14.53
C ASP A 77 7.19 1.00 13.17
N ILE A 78 6.58 0.38 12.18
CA ILE A 78 6.56 0.84 10.79
C ILE A 78 5.11 0.86 10.32
N MET A 79 4.70 1.97 9.71
CA MET A 79 3.35 2.11 9.16
C MET A 79 3.39 2.35 7.66
N ASP A 80 2.57 1.63 6.91
CA ASP A 80 2.29 1.84 5.50
C ASP A 80 1.14 2.84 5.36
N VAL A 81 1.41 4.04 4.87
CA VAL A 81 0.54 5.21 5.01
C VAL A 81 0.41 6.04 3.74
N TYR A 82 -0.67 6.79 3.60
CA TYR A 82 -0.84 7.78 2.54
C TYR A 82 0.08 9.00 2.73
N ALA A 83 0.35 9.72 1.63
CA ALA A 83 1.13 10.96 1.65
C ALA A 83 0.68 11.96 2.72
N LYS A 84 -0.63 12.20 2.84
CA LYS A 84 -1.21 13.10 3.85
C LYS A 84 -0.88 12.69 5.28
N ASP A 85 -0.88 11.38 5.55
CA ASP A 85 -0.62 10.85 6.89
C ASP A 85 0.87 10.98 7.25
N THR A 86 1.78 10.89 6.25
CA THR A 86 3.21 11.18 6.49
C THR A 86 3.45 12.63 6.87
N ILE A 87 2.73 13.58 6.24
CA ILE A 87 2.85 15.02 6.53
C ILE A 87 2.34 15.30 7.95
N ILE A 88 1.11 14.89 8.24
CA ILE A 88 0.47 15.13 9.54
C ILE A 88 1.27 14.45 10.67
N GLY A 89 1.65 13.19 10.50
CA GLY A 89 2.40 12.45 11.51
C GLY A 89 3.82 12.97 11.73
N CYS A 90 4.44 13.57 10.70
CA CYS A 90 5.70 14.26 10.79
C CYS A 90 5.57 15.55 11.61
N ASP A 91 4.61 16.41 11.28
CA ASP A 91 4.34 17.68 11.96
C ASP A 91 3.96 17.47 13.45
N GLU A 92 3.24 16.41 13.74
CA GLU A 92 2.85 16.05 15.12
C GLU A 92 3.94 15.26 15.88
N GLY A 93 5.10 15.00 15.26
CA GLY A 93 6.21 14.28 15.88
C GLY A 93 5.90 12.81 16.21
N ILE A 94 5.00 12.18 15.44
CA ILE A 94 4.69 10.75 15.53
C ILE A 94 5.74 9.94 14.79
N PHE A 95 6.22 10.44 13.66
CA PHE A 95 7.15 9.75 12.78
C PHE A 95 8.58 10.31 12.87
N HIS A 96 9.54 9.45 12.58
CA HIS A 96 10.95 9.77 12.48
C HIS A 96 11.25 10.58 11.21
N GLU A 97 12.08 11.63 11.31
CA GLU A 97 12.61 12.35 10.16
C GLU A 97 13.84 11.62 9.61
N PHE A 98 13.83 11.26 8.34
CA PHE A 98 14.91 10.53 7.69
C PHE A 98 16.03 11.46 7.16
N ASP A 99 17.26 11.00 7.34
CA ASP A 99 18.42 11.40 6.54
C ASP A 99 18.59 10.34 5.43
N PHE A 100 18.07 10.62 4.24
CA PHE A 100 17.77 9.62 3.22
C PHE A 100 18.99 8.78 2.81
N ASP A 101 20.15 9.41 2.57
CA ASP A 101 21.34 8.69 2.12
C ASP A 101 22.11 8.01 3.26
N LYS A 102 21.78 8.33 4.50
CA LYS A 102 22.33 7.68 5.70
C LYS A 102 21.46 6.53 6.17
N ASP A 103 20.13 6.70 6.11
CA ASP A 103 19.17 5.77 6.69
C ASP A 103 18.79 4.65 5.71
N PHE A 104 18.90 4.90 4.38
CA PHE A 104 18.52 3.92 3.36
C PHE A 104 19.71 3.44 2.53
N LEU A 105 19.61 2.18 2.09
CA LEU A 105 20.66 1.55 1.30
C LEU A 105 20.77 2.19 -0.09
N PRO A 106 21.98 2.40 -0.64
CA PRO A 106 22.17 2.81 -2.01
C PRO A 106 21.69 1.73 -2.98
N ALA A 107 21.50 2.09 -4.26
CA ALA A 107 21.29 1.10 -5.31
C ALA A 107 22.54 0.20 -5.50
N PRO A 108 22.40 -0.99 -6.12
CA PRO A 108 23.54 -1.90 -6.33
C PRO A 108 24.73 -1.33 -7.11
N ASP A 109 24.51 -0.33 -7.94
CA ASP A 109 25.55 0.38 -8.70
C ASP A 109 26.22 1.52 -7.90
N GLY A 110 25.83 1.73 -6.64
CA GLY A 110 26.31 2.78 -5.76
C GLY A 110 25.55 4.09 -5.85
N THR A 111 24.49 4.20 -6.66
CA THR A 111 23.64 5.38 -6.72
C THR A 111 23.02 5.63 -5.35
N PRO A 112 23.16 6.84 -4.75
CA PRO A 112 22.56 7.17 -3.46
C PRO A 112 21.05 6.97 -3.44
N ALA A 113 20.49 6.60 -2.28
CA ALA A 113 19.06 6.38 -2.13
C ALA A 113 18.23 7.59 -2.57
N SER A 114 18.65 8.80 -2.24
CA SER A 114 17.99 10.06 -2.62
C SER A 114 17.87 10.27 -4.14
N GLN A 115 18.68 9.60 -4.95
CA GLN A 115 18.68 9.70 -6.42
C GLN A 115 18.01 8.50 -7.11
N ASP A 116 17.87 7.37 -6.40
CA ASP A 116 17.29 6.14 -6.93
C ASP A 116 15.75 6.12 -6.84
N PHE A 117 15.17 6.78 -5.86
CA PHE A 117 13.71 6.93 -5.79
C PHE A 117 13.18 7.84 -6.90
N PHE A 118 11.97 7.57 -7.42
CA PHE A 118 11.43 8.24 -8.62
C PHE A 118 11.18 9.73 -8.44
N THR A 119 10.79 10.17 -7.24
CA THR A 119 10.44 11.56 -6.94
C THR A 119 10.73 11.88 -5.48
N SER A 120 10.71 13.18 -5.15
CA SER A 120 10.81 13.63 -3.77
C SER A 120 9.67 13.13 -2.91
N MET A 121 9.97 12.83 -1.66
CA MET A 121 8.97 12.39 -0.68
C MET A 121 8.06 13.54 -0.26
N PRO A 122 6.80 13.26 0.14
CA PRO A 122 5.85 14.27 0.57
C PRO A 122 6.22 14.95 1.89
N SER A 123 7.01 14.27 2.72
CA SER A 123 7.56 14.78 3.96
C SER A 123 8.92 14.16 4.24
N LYS A 124 9.65 14.70 5.21
CA LYS A 124 10.92 14.13 5.68
C LYS A 124 10.75 12.80 6.41
N CYS A 125 9.52 12.47 6.80
CA CYS A 125 9.20 11.25 7.54
C CYS A 125 8.67 10.12 6.65
N ALA A 126 8.78 10.26 5.34
CA ALA A 126 8.28 9.32 4.36
C ALA A 126 9.40 8.61 3.60
N VAL A 127 9.27 7.32 3.35
CA VAL A 127 10.03 6.60 2.33
C VAL A 127 9.07 5.88 1.40
N GLY A 128 9.30 5.96 0.09
CA GLY A 128 8.41 5.38 -0.93
C GLY A 128 8.36 3.85 -0.86
N ASN A 129 7.16 3.29 -0.94
CA ASN A 129 6.91 1.86 -0.94
C ASN A 129 6.43 1.39 -2.31
N ILE A 130 5.22 1.74 -2.70
CA ILE A 130 4.62 1.35 -3.98
C ILE A 130 3.97 2.51 -4.72
N LEU A 131 3.83 2.31 -6.04
CA LEU A 131 2.94 3.08 -6.91
C LEU A 131 1.78 2.17 -7.33
N TYR A 132 0.55 2.70 -7.28
CA TYR A 132 -0.65 1.96 -7.63
C TYR A 132 -1.68 2.85 -8.31
N SER A 133 -2.74 2.26 -8.83
CA SER A 133 -3.83 3.02 -9.44
C SER A 133 -5.16 2.72 -8.78
N TRP A 134 -5.94 3.77 -8.56
CA TRP A 134 -7.38 3.67 -8.42
C TRP A 134 -7.99 3.53 -9.80
N ASN A 135 -8.77 2.50 -10.03
CA ASN A 135 -9.54 2.31 -11.23
C ASN A 135 -10.90 1.69 -10.89
N PHE A 136 -11.68 1.29 -11.86
CA PHE A 136 -12.85 0.48 -11.58
C PHE A 136 -12.82 -0.83 -12.35
N ALA A 137 -13.54 -1.83 -11.83
CA ALA A 137 -13.69 -3.12 -12.48
C ALA A 137 -15.15 -3.56 -12.52
N TYR A 138 -15.41 -4.55 -13.35
CA TYR A 138 -16.68 -5.26 -13.43
C TYR A 138 -16.43 -6.77 -13.58
N ASN A 139 -17.44 -7.58 -13.25
CA ASN A 139 -17.40 -9.03 -13.49
C ASN A 139 -17.94 -9.32 -14.90
N ASP A 140 -17.07 -9.83 -15.78
CA ASP A 140 -17.39 -10.05 -17.20
C ASP A 140 -18.50 -11.10 -17.40
N ALA A 141 -18.59 -12.09 -16.53
CA ALA A 141 -19.63 -13.11 -16.57
C ALA A 141 -21.01 -12.62 -16.09
N LYS A 142 -21.05 -11.48 -15.38
CA LYS A 142 -22.28 -10.98 -14.72
C LYS A 142 -22.83 -9.67 -15.31
N ILE A 143 -22.02 -8.92 -16.07
CA ILE A 143 -22.40 -7.59 -16.57
C ILE A 143 -23.33 -7.62 -17.80
N GLY A 144 -23.52 -8.76 -18.44
CA GLY A 144 -24.25 -8.89 -19.71
C GLY A 144 -23.40 -8.53 -20.94
N ASP A 145 -24.06 -8.39 -22.11
CA ASP A 145 -23.34 -8.19 -23.39
C ASP A 145 -22.68 -6.82 -23.56
N LYS A 146 -23.30 -5.81 -22.95
CA LYS A 146 -22.73 -4.45 -22.98
C LYS A 146 -21.64 -4.34 -21.93
N LYS A 147 -20.43 -3.94 -22.37
CA LYS A 147 -19.27 -3.80 -21.50
C LYS A 147 -18.98 -2.33 -21.19
N PRO A 148 -18.74 -1.95 -19.91
CA PRO A 148 -18.31 -0.61 -19.54
C PRO A 148 -16.90 -0.33 -20.11
N LYS A 149 -16.67 0.91 -20.59
CA LYS A 149 -15.38 1.31 -21.19
C LYS A 149 -14.85 2.63 -20.64
N SER A 150 -15.65 3.35 -19.88
CA SER A 150 -15.27 4.66 -19.36
C SER A 150 -15.86 4.94 -17.99
N ILE A 151 -15.27 5.91 -17.29
CA ILE A 151 -15.81 6.35 -16.00
C ILE A 151 -17.22 6.92 -16.12
N LYS A 152 -17.62 7.43 -17.28
CA LYS A 152 -19.00 7.83 -17.54
C LYS A 152 -19.96 6.63 -17.51
N ASP A 153 -19.52 5.47 -17.96
CA ASP A 153 -20.32 4.23 -17.88
C ASP A 153 -20.53 3.79 -16.42
N PHE A 154 -19.53 4.00 -15.54
CA PHE A 154 -19.67 3.73 -14.11
C PHE A 154 -20.83 4.51 -13.47
N PHE A 155 -21.06 5.76 -13.88
CA PHE A 155 -22.15 6.62 -13.40
C PHE A 155 -23.45 6.46 -14.20
N ASN A 156 -23.48 5.68 -15.28
CA ASN A 156 -24.66 5.51 -16.13
C ASN A 156 -25.51 4.32 -15.71
N THR A 157 -26.38 4.54 -14.73
CA THR A 157 -27.30 3.53 -14.16
C THR A 157 -28.41 3.09 -15.11
N LYS A 158 -28.75 3.89 -16.13
CA LYS A 158 -29.70 3.52 -17.18
C LYS A 158 -29.10 2.49 -18.15
N LYS A 159 -27.84 2.66 -18.54
CA LYS A 159 -27.13 1.74 -19.44
C LYS A 159 -26.65 0.49 -18.70
N PHE A 160 -26.25 0.64 -17.46
CA PHE A 160 -25.74 -0.43 -16.60
C PHE A 160 -26.46 -0.38 -15.25
N PRO A 161 -27.66 -0.95 -15.14
CA PRO A 161 -28.40 -0.96 -13.89
C PRO A 161 -27.72 -1.84 -12.83
N GLY A 162 -27.90 -1.48 -11.56
CA GLY A 162 -27.36 -2.19 -10.41
C GLY A 162 -26.46 -1.33 -9.53
N LYS A 163 -26.10 -1.83 -8.36
CA LYS A 163 -25.30 -1.12 -7.37
C LYS A 163 -23.84 -0.95 -7.80
N ARG A 164 -23.20 0.07 -7.24
CA ARG A 164 -21.75 0.34 -7.36
C ARG A 164 -21.08 0.19 -6.00
N ALA A 165 -19.91 -0.41 -5.95
CA ALA A 165 -19.05 -0.31 -4.78
C ALA A 165 -18.13 0.91 -4.94
N ILE A 166 -18.10 1.78 -3.94
CA ILE A 166 -17.25 2.97 -3.88
C ILE A 166 -16.56 3.07 -2.51
N TYR A 167 -15.38 3.66 -2.47
CA TYR A 167 -14.64 3.83 -1.23
C TYR A 167 -15.39 4.71 -0.22
N LYS A 168 -15.28 4.41 1.07
CA LYS A 168 -15.95 5.17 2.15
C LYS A 168 -15.26 6.50 2.48
N GLY A 169 -14.34 6.98 1.66
CA GLY A 169 -13.63 8.24 1.83
C GLY A 169 -13.84 9.18 0.64
N ALA A 170 -13.32 10.39 0.76
CA ALA A 170 -13.37 11.39 -0.32
C ALA A 170 -12.40 11.06 -1.46
N MET A 171 -11.22 10.52 -1.12
CA MET A 171 -10.15 10.19 -2.04
C MET A 171 -10.65 9.28 -3.17
N SER A 172 -10.23 9.54 -4.38
CA SER A 172 -10.65 8.95 -5.64
C SER A 172 -12.12 9.23 -6.04
N ASN A 173 -13.05 9.27 -5.11
CA ASN A 173 -14.47 9.48 -5.40
C ASN A 173 -14.78 10.86 -5.95
N LEU A 174 -14.15 11.91 -5.41
CA LEU A 174 -14.35 13.29 -5.89
C LEU A 174 -13.75 13.46 -7.28
N GLU A 175 -12.55 12.93 -7.49
CA GLU A 175 -11.81 12.95 -8.73
C GLU A 175 -12.59 12.28 -9.86
N ILE A 176 -12.98 11.03 -9.68
CA ILE A 176 -13.72 10.28 -10.72
C ILE A 176 -15.10 10.88 -11.00
N ALA A 177 -15.76 11.44 -9.99
CA ALA A 177 -17.04 12.11 -10.18
C ALA A 177 -16.90 13.36 -11.04
N LEU A 178 -15.87 14.18 -10.81
CA LEU A 178 -15.60 15.37 -11.63
C LEU A 178 -15.22 15.00 -13.07
N VAL A 179 -14.36 13.99 -13.26
CA VAL A 179 -13.98 13.49 -14.58
C VAL A 179 -15.21 12.94 -15.33
N ALA A 180 -16.04 12.14 -14.67
CA ALA A 180 -17.26 11.63 -15.23
C ALA A 180 -18.28 12.76 -15.58
N ASP A 181 -18.17 13.90 -14.92
CA ASP A 181 -18.98 15.10 -15.17
C ASP A 181 -18.34 16.07 -16.19
N GLY A 182 -17.26 15.65 -16.85
CA GLY A 182 -16.63 16.34 -17.97
C GLY A 182 -15.51 17.31 -17.61
N VAL A 183 -15.03 17.31 -16.36
CA VAL A 183 -13.80 18.00 -16.01
C VAL A 183 -12.64 17.28 -16.70
N LYS A 184 -11.87 18.00 -17.50
CA LYS A 184 -10.72 17.43 -18.21
C LYS A 184 -9.60 17.15 -17.22
N ALA A 185 -9.17 15.89 -17.16
CA ALA A 185 -7.95 15.43 -16.52
C ALA A 185 -7.21 14.59 -17.55
N SER A 186 -6.21 15.15 -18.21
CA SER A 186 -5.41 14.44 -19.21
C SER A 186 -3.94 14.78 -19.05
N GLY A 187 -3.11 13.73 -19.01
CA GLY A 187 -1.66 13.85 -18.79
C GLY A 187 -1.30 13.92 -17.31
N ALA A 188 -0.14 13.33 -16.95
CA ALA A 188 0.23 13.00 -15.58
C ALA A 188 0.17 14.19 -14.61
N GLN A 189 0.88 15.28 -14.86
CA GLN A 189 0.88 16.43 -13.93
C GLN A 189 -0.12 17.51 -14.29
N ALA A 190 -0.22 17.87 -15.57
CA ALA A 190 -1.10 18.95 -16.00
C ALA A 190 -2.60 18.63 -15.82
N GLY A 191 -2.99 17.37 -16.01
CA GLY A 191 -4.38 16.91 -15.81
C GLY A 191 -4.78 16.89 -14.34
N GLY A 192 -3.89 16.40 -13.47
CA GLY A 192 -4.09 16.40 -12.03
C GLY A 192 -4.25 17.79 -11.46
N ASP A 193 -3.34 18.70 -11.77
CA ASP A 193 -3.40 20.09 -11.30
C ASP A 193 -4.68 20.82 -11.74
N LEU A 194 -5.16 20.58 -12.96
CA LEU A 194 -6.42 21.14 -13.44
C LEU A 194 -7.62 20.57 -12.68
N LEU A 195 -7.62 19.27 -12.41
CA LEU A 195 -8.65 18.58 -11.65
C LEU A 195 -8.72 19.13 -10.21
N TYR A 196 -7.58 19.20 -9.52
CA TYR A 196 -7.52 19.67 -8.13
C TYR A 196 -7.89 21.14 -7.99
N ARG A 197 -7.48 22.01 -8.92
CA ARG A 197 -7.97 23.40 -8.98
C ARG A 197 -9.49 23.51 -9.19
N LYS A 198 -10.12 22.52 -9.80
CA LYS A 198 -11.58 22.45 -9.98
C LYS A 198 -12.31 21.79 -8.82
N MET A 199 -11.55 21.24 -7.84
CA MET A 199 -12.10 20.59 -6.66
C MET A 199 -12.38 21.56 -5.51
N GLU A 200 -11.95 22.82 -5.61
CA GLU A 200 -12.20 23.85 -4.61
C GLU A 200 -13.67 24.29 -4.61
N GLY A 201 -14.24 24.52 -3.43
CA GLY A 201 -15.58 25.09 -3.26
C GLY A 201 -16.67 24.36 -4.07
N ALA A 202 -17.24 25.03 -5.06
CA ALA A 202 -18.30 24.49 -5.92
C ALA A 202 -17.93 23.18 -6.65
N GLY A 203 -16.66 22.88 -6.82
CA GLY A 203 -16.20 21.62 -7.41
C GLY A 203 -16.47 20.43 -6.49
N ILE A 204 -16.22 20.57 -5.20
CA ILE A 204 -16.55 19.54 -4.20
C ILE A 204 -18.06 19.28 -4.18
N ASP A 205 -18.86 20.32 -4.11
CA ASP A 205 -20.34 20.20 -4.12
C ASP A 205 -20.84 19.50 -5.38
N ARG A 206 -20.26 19.82 -6.54
CA ARG A 206 -20.56 19.20 -7.83
C ARG A 206 -20.23 17.70 -7.83
N ALA A 207 -19.05 17.30 -7.31
CA ALA A 207 -18.66 15.92 -7.20
C ALA A 207 -19.58 15.13 -6.24
N LEU A 208 -19.86 15.71 -5.07
CA LEU A 208 -20.77 15.11 -4.08
C LEU A 208 -22.20 14.96 -4.63
N ALA A 209 -22.71 15.95 -5.36
CA ALA A 209 -24.02 15.87 -6.00
C ALA A 209 -24.08 14.72 -7.02
N LYS A 210 -23.01 14.50 -7.79
CA LYS A 210 -22.93 13.39 -8.75
C LYS A 210 -22.89 12.02 -8.06
N ILE A 211 -22.11 11.89 -6.98
CA ILE A 211 -22.06 10.68 -6.15
C ILE A 211 -23.42 10.43 -5.50
N LYS A 212 -24.02 11.45 -4.89
CA LYS A 212 -25.36 11.35 -4.29
C LYS A 212 -26.38 10.85 -5.31
N LYS A 213 -26.37 11.43 -6.52
CA LYS A 213 -27.26 10.99 -7.61
C LYS A 213 -27.08 9.51 -7.94
N LEU A 214 -25.85 9.02 -8.03
CA LEU A 214 -25.55 7.59 -8.25
C LEU A 214 -26.12 6.72 -7.13
N CYS A 215 -25.88 7.11 -5.88
CA CYS A 215 -26.24 6.30 -4.72
C CYS A 215 -27.74 6.30 -4.40
N THR A 216 -28.49 7.31 -4.87
CA THR A 216 -29.95 7.44 -4.67
C THR A 216 -30.77 7.09 -5.92
N ASP A 217 -30.12 6.73 -7.04
CA ASP A 217 -30.81 6.32 -8.27
C ASP A 217 -31.53 4.98 -8.06
N PRO A 218 -32.83 4.85 -8.41
CA PRO A 218 -33.57 3.60 -8.27
C PRO A 218 -32.99 2.43 -9.10
N ASN A 219 -32.29 2.73 -10.20
CA ASN A 219 -31.58 1.73 -11.00
C ASN A 219 -30.11 1.55 -10.58
N GLY A 220 -29.66 2.22 -9.52
CA GLY A 220 -28.28 2.26 -9.05
C GLY A 220 -28.16 1.85 -7.59
N GLY A 221 -27.54 2.71 -6.81
CA GLY A 221 -27.24 2.53 -5.39
C GLY A 221 -25.74 2.30 -5.15
N CYS A 222 -25.33 2.52 -3.91
CA CYS A 222 -23.93 2.36 -3.50
C CYS A 222 -23.78 1.38 -2.36
N VAL A 223 -22.71 0.61 -2.43
CA VAL A 223 -22.11 -0.14 -1.31
C VAL A 223 -20.79 0.53 -0.99
N PHE A 224 -20.63 0.98 0.25
CA PHE A 224 -19.39 1.63 0.67
C PHE A 224 -18.43 0.60 1.24
N TRP A 225 -17.17 0.63 0.78
CA TRP A 225 -16.13 -0.25 1.24
C TRP A 225 -14.98 0.55 1.89
N ASN A 226 -14.23 -0.10 2.79
CA ASN A 226 -13.06 0.47 3.46
C ASN A 226 -11.88 -0.51 3.55
N ALA A 227 -12.08 -1.77 3.22
CA ALA A 227 -11.02 -2.77 3.14
C ALA A 227 -10.80 -3.21 1.70
N GLY A 228 -9.54 -3.31 1.26
CA GLY A 228 -9.17 -3.56 -0.15
C GLY A 228 -9.63 -4.89 -0.73
N ALA A 229 -9.97 -5.88 0.10
CA ALA A 229 -10.54 -7.15 -0.36
C ALA A 229 -12.00 -7.04 -0.78
N GLN A 230 -12.75 -6.07 -0.24
CA GLN A 230 -14.19 -5.95 -0.46
C GLN A 230 -14.60 -5.70 -1.92
N PRO A 231 -13.97 -4.79 -2.71
CA PRO A 231 -14.39 -4.56 -4.08
C PRO A 231 -14.37 -5.79 -4.98
N PRO A 232 -13.30 -6.59 -5.06
CA PRO A 232 -13.31 -7.82 -5.87
C PRO A 232 -14.32 -8.87 -5.35
N GLU A 233 -14.52 -9.01 -4.03
CA GLU A 233 -15.51 -9.92 -3.45
C GLU A 233 -16.94 -9.53 -3.82
N LEU A 234 -17.30 -8.25 -3.71
CA LEU A 234 -18.62 -7.73 -4.08
C LEU A 234 -18.93 -7.94 -5.56
N LEU A 235 -17.92 -7.82 -6.43
CA LEU A 235 -18.03 -8.14 -7.86
C LEU A 235 -18.16 -9.66 -8.10
N ALA A 236 -17.36 -10.49 -7.43
CA ALA A 236 -17.38 -11.92 -7.55
C ALA A 236 -18.76 -12.49 -7.16
N ASN A 237 -19.32 -11.99 -6.05
CA ASN A 237 -20.65 -12.39 -5.56
C ASN A 237 -21.81 -11.82 -6.39
N GLY A 238 -21.57 -10.77 -7.19
CA GLY A 238 -22.59 -10.07 -7.99
C GLY A 238 -23.48 -9.14 -7.16
N GLU A 239 -23.04 -8.75 -5.99
CA GLU A 239 -23.74 -7.75 -5.16
C GLU A 239 -23.70 -6.36 -5.78
N VAL A 240 -22.63 -6.08 -6.51
CA VAL A 240 -22.48 -4.86 -7.30
C VAL A 240 -22.11 -5.21 -8.75
N VAL A 241 -22.49 -4.32 -9.69
CA VAL A 241 -22.17 -4.51 -11.11
C VAL A 241 -20.81 -3.89 -11.50
N MET A 242 -20.38 -2.88 -10.77
CA MET A 242 -19.05 -2.24 -10.91
C MET A 242 -18.56 -1.82 -9.55
N ALA A 243 -17.23 -1.81 -9.39
CA ALA A 243 -16.57 -1.38 -8.16
C ALA A 243 -15.36 -0.52 -8.48
N THR A 244 -15.19 0.61 -7.79
CA THR A 244 -13.88 1.27 -7.71
C THR A 244 -13.00 0.51 -6.74
N GLY A 245 -11.68 0.55 -6.96
CA GLY A 245 -10.74 -0.13 -6.08
C GLY A 245 -9.29 0.07 -6.51
N TRP A 246 -8.40 -0.59 -5.83
CA TRP A 246 -6.97 -0.59 -6.12
C TRP A 246 -6.65 -1.69 -7.14
N ASN A 247 -5.96 -1.33 -8.21
CA ASN A 247 -5.68 -2.22 -9.34
C ASN A 247 -5.08 -3.58 -8.95
N GLY A 248 -4.17 -3.61 -7.99
CA GLY A 248 -3.53 -4.86 -7.55
C GLY A 248 -4.51 -5.82 -6.87
N ARG A 249 -5.57 -5.34 -6.23
CA ARG A 249 -6.62 -6.19 -5.63
C ARG A 249 -7.46 -6.87 -6.70
N PHE A 250 -7.84 -6.14 -7.74
CA PHE A 250 -8.52 -6.71 -8.89
C PHE A 250 -7.62 -7.68 -9.65
N PHE A 251 -6.35 -7.34 -9.84
CA PHE A 251 -5.36 -8.21 -10.47
C PHE A 251 -5.25 -9.56 -9.72
N ASN A 252 -5.12 -9.54 -8.40
CA ASN A 252 -5.02 -10.79 -7.64
C ASN A 252 -6.27 -11.66 -7.80
N ALA A 253 -7.46 -11.07 -7.74
CA ALA A 253 -8.70 -11.80 -7.98
C ALA A 253 -8.79 -12.38 -9.41
N GLN A 254 -8.24 -11.67 -10.42
CA GLN A 254 -8.09 -12.20 -11.78
C GLN A 254 -7.16 -13.42 -11.82
N MET A 255 -6.01 -13.34 -11.13
CA MET A 255 -5.07 -14.47 -11.04
C MET A 255 -5.64 -15.67 -10.31
N GLU A 256 -6.59 -15.47 -9.41
CA GLU A 256 -7.36 -16.51 -8.71
C GLU A 256 -8.55 -17.06 -9.54
N GLY A 257 -8.72 -16.56 -10.77
CA GLY A 257 -9.73 -17.04 -11.72
C GLY A 257 -11.06 -16.31 -11.67
N THR A 258 -11.21 -15.24 -10.90
CA THR A 258 -12.41 -14.39 -10.96
C THR A 258 -12.41 -13.62 -12.29
N PRO A 259 -13.48 -13.69 -13.10
CA PRO A 259 -13.51 -13.06 -14.43
C PRO A 259 -13.77 -11.55 -14.31
N LEU A 260 -12.86 -10.83 -13.66
CA LEU A 260 -12.89 -9.37 -13.56
C LEU A 260 -12.22 -8.73 -14.77
N VAL A 261 -12.77 -7.61 -15.21
CA VAL A 261 -12.14 -6.73 -16.20
C VAL A 261 -11.94 -5.37 -15.58
N GLN A 262 -10.70 -4.91 -15.55
CA GLN A 262 -10.33 -3.57 -15.09
C GLN A 262 -10.51 -2.55 -16.21
N VAL A 263 -11.06 -1.39 -15.89
CA VAL A 263 -11.23 -0.25 -16.81
C VAL A 263 -10.33 0.89 -16.32
N TRP A 264 -9.38 1.27 -17.17
CA TRP A 264 -8.33 2.23 -16.85
C TRP A 264 -8.68 3.69 -17.20
N ASP A 265 -9.84 3.92 -17.81
CA ASP A 265 -10.31 5.27 -18.08
C ASP A 265 -10.53 6.05 -16.77
N ALA A 266 -9.93 7.23 -16.68
CA ALA A 266 -9.89 8.06 -15.48
C ALA A 266 -9.24 7.41 -14.26
N GLN A 267 -8.28 6.51 -14.48
CA GLN A 267 -7.46 5.98 -13.39
C GLN A 267 -6.72 7.12 -12.68
N ILE A 268 -6.51 6.96 -11.39
CA ILE A 268 -5.75 7.89 -10.56
C ILE A 268 -4.52 7.15 -10.08
N LEU A 269 -3.34 7.62 -10.51
CA LEU A 269 -2.06 7.14 -9.97
C LEU A 269 -1.90 7.69 -8.57
N ASP A 270 -1.59 6.83 -7.64
CA ASP A 270 -1.39 7.19 -6.24
C ASP A 270 -0.19 6.44 -5.66
N TYR A 271 0.24 6.85 -4.50
CA TYR A 271 1.50 6.46 -3.89
C TYR A 271 1.31 6.08 -2.44
N GLU A 272 1.96 4.97 -2.04
CA GLU A 272 2.08 4.57 -0.64
C GLU A 272 3.50 4.75 -0.14
N TYR A 273 3.59 5.02 1.15
CA TYR A 273 4.83 5.30 1.83
C TYR A 273 4.93 4.49 3.12
N PHE A 274 6.13 4.16 3.52
CA PHE A 274 6.39 3.78 4.89
C PHE A 274 6.81 5.00 5.72
N ALA A 275 6.40 4.98 6.98
CA ALA A 275 6.86 5.88 8.02
C ALA A 275 7.31 5.08 9.24
N LEU A 276 8.39 5.50 9.89
CA LEU A 276 8.92 4.89 11.10
C LEU A 276 8.32 5.59 12.33
N VAL A 277 7.65 4.83 13.18
CA VAL A 277 7.02 5.35 14.40
C VAL A 277 8.08 5.67 15.45
N LYS A 278 8.12 6.91 15.93
CA LYS A 278 8.96 7.29 17.07
C LYS A 278 8.47 6.57 18.33
N ASP A 279 9.43 6.17 19.15
CA ASP A 279 9.19 5.49 20.43
C ASP A 279 8.46 4.14 20.31
N GLY A 280 8.41 3.56 19.08
CA GLY A 280 8.00 2.18 18.85
C GLY A 280 8.98 1.18 19.51
N PRO A 281 8.57 -0.08 19.71
CA PRO A 281 9.40 -1.09 20.39
C PRO A 281 10.80 -1.26 19.81
N GLY A 282 10.94 -1.22 18.49
CA GLY A 282 12.21 -1.36 17.76
C GLY A 282 12.88 -0.04 17.41
N TYR A 283 12.39 1.10 17.93
CA TYR A 283 12.93 2.42 17.60
C TYR A 283 14.28 2.68 18.29
N ALA A 284 14.35 2.45 19.61
CA ALA A 284 15.51 2.83 20.42
C ALA A 284 16.76 1.98 20.13
N ASP A 285 16.61 0.69 19.80
CA ASP A 285 17.71 -0.21 19.44
C ASP A 285 18.05 -0.19 17.95
N GLY A 286 17.29 0.58 17.15
CA GLY A 286 17.44 0.73 15.72
C GLY A 286 17.02 -0.50 14.90
N SER A 287 16.38 -1.50 15.49
CA SER A 287 15.93 -2.70 14.76
C SER A 287 14.85 -2.37 13.74
N ALA A 288 13.91 -1.49 14.08
CA ALA A 288 12.88 -1.05 13.16
C ALA A 288 13.45 -0.29 11.95
N MET A 289 14.45 0.58 12.16
CA MET A 289 15.12 1.28 11.06
C MET A 289 15.86 0.32 10.12
N LYS A 290 16.56 -0.69 10.67
CA LYS A 290 17.26 -1.70 9.88
C LYS A 290 16.28 -2.52 9.03
N VAL A 291 15.14 -2.92 9.61
CA VAL A 291 14.07 -3.63 8.89
C VAL A 291 13.50 -2.74 7.78
N LEU A 292 13.18 -1.48 8.07
CA LEU A 292 12.65 -0.55 7.09
C LEU A 292 13.63 -0.33 5.92
N ALA A 293 14.91 -0.10 6.22
CA ALA A 293 15.95 0.10 5.20
C ALA A 293 16.11 -1.12 4.28
N GLU A 294 16.05 -2.33 4.85
CA GLU A 294 16.14 -3.56 4.07
C GLU A 294 14.87 -3.82 3.23
N MET A 295 13.67 -3.63 3.81
CA MET A 295 12.41 -3.76 3.09
C MET A 295 12.30 -2.79 1.91
N THR A 296 12.87 -1.58 2.05
CA THR A 296 12.89 -0.55 1.00
C THR A 296 14.16 -0.58 0.14
N SER A 297 14.98 -1.63 0.22
CA SER A 297 16.09 -1.85 -0.70
C SER A 297 15.62 -2.11 -2.14
N THR A 298 16.55 -2.13 -3.09
CA THR A 298 16.28 -2.46 -4.49
C THR A 298 15.57 -3.81 -4.63
N GLU A 299 16.11 -4.85 -4.01
CA GLU A 299 15.57 -6.22 -4.03
C GLU A 299 14.26 -6.31 -3.24
N GLY A 300 14.19 -5.61 -2.10
CA GLY A 300 13.01 -5.58 -1.24
C GLY A 300 11.79 -5.08 -2.01
N LEU A 301 11.86 -3.85 -2.52
CA LEU A 301 10.71 -3.26 -3.24
C LEU A 301 10.34 -4.03 -4.52
N ALA A 302 11.32 -4.54 -5.28
CA ALA A 302 11.05 -5.40 -6.42
C ALA A 302 10.36 -6.71 -6.02
N GLY A 303 10.69 -7.25 -4.84
CA GLY A 303 10.18 -8.51 -4.34
C GLY A 303 8.66 -8.54 -4.21
N SER A 304 8.03 -7.47 -3.71
CA SER A 304 6.57 -7.41 -3.54
C SER A 304 5.82 -7.48 -4.87
N ALA A 305 6.39 -6.93 -5.95
CA ALA A 305 5.81 -6.98 -7.28
C ALA A 305 5.73 -8.39 -7.89
N LYS A 306 6.37 -9.40 -7.28
CA LYS A 306 6.17 -10.81 -7.64
C LYS A 306 4.80 -11.35 -7.24
N TYR A 307 4.10 -10.68 -6.34
CA TYR A 307 2.89 -11.18 -5.71
C TYR A 307 1.67 -10.29 -5.93
N ILE A 308 1.85 -9.02 -6.33
CA ILE A 308 0.77 -8.08 -6.60
C ILE A 308 1.18 -7.06 -7.67
N ALA A 309 0.23 -6.59 -8.48
CA ALA A 309 0.49 -5.62 -9.55
C ALA A 309 0.57 -4.18 -9.01
N TYR A 310 1.61 -3.92 -8.22
CA TYR A 310 2.01 -2.58 -7.79
C TYR A 310 3.47 -2.35 -8.18
N ALA A 311 3.79 -1.14 -8.62
CA ALA A 311 5.14 -0.82 -9.03
C ALA A 311 5.98 -0.37 -7.80
N PRO A 312 7.26 -0.75 -7.74
CA PRO A 312 8.17 -0.30 -6.69
C PRO A 312 8.55 1.18 -6.87
N TRP A 313 8.95 1.85 -5.79
CA TRP A 313 9.36 3.26 -5.81
C TRP A 313 10.79 3.49 -6.31
N ARG A 314 11.63 2.48 -6.45
CA ARG A 314 13.02 2.62 -6.88
C ARG A 314 13.20 2.34 -8.37
N LYS A 315 14.00 3.17 -9.05
CA LYS A 315 14.44 2.96 -10.43
C LYS A 315 15.23 1.66 -10.57
N SER A 316 16.13 1.40 -9.63
CA SER A 316 16.91 0.16 -9.58
C SER A 316 16.03 -1.09 -9.42
N SER A 317 14.92 -1.02 -8.69
CA SER A 317 13.96 -2.12 -8.58
C SER A 317 13.26 -2.42 -9.89
N ILE A 318 12.88 -1.39 -10.66
CA ILE A 318 12.31 -1.59 -11.99
C ILE A 318 13.33 -2.26 -12.91
N ALA A 319 14.59 -1.80 -12.90
CA ALA A 319 15.63 -2.36 -13.73
C ALA A 319 15.87 -3.88 -13.52
N ILE A 320 15.84 -4.34 -12.25
CA ILE A 320 15.97 -5.78 -11.99
C ILE A 320 14.71 -6.57 -12.36
N MET A 321 13.52 -5.97 -12.27
CA MET A 321 12.29 -6.59 -12.75
C MET A 321 12.31 -6.74 -14.27
N GLU A 322 12.70 -5.71 -15.02
CA GLU A 322 12.85 -5.75 -16.48
C GLU A 322 13.83 -6.84 -16.92
N ALA A 323 14.95 -6.96 -16.23
CA ALA A 323 15.96 -7.98 -16.52
C ALA A 323 15.50 -9.40 -16.19
N GLY A 324 14.53 -9.57 -15.31
CA GLY A 324 14.01 -10.86 -14.82
C GLY A 324 12.62 -11.25 -15.31
N GLU A 325 12.04 -10.55 -16.27
CA GLU A 325 10.69 -10.87 -16.78
C GLU A 325 10.62 -12.26 -17.44
N PRO A 326 9.49 -12.96 -17.26
CA PRO A 326 8.27 -12.62 -16.53
C PRO A 326 8.46 -12.64 -15.01
N TRP A 327 8.15 -11.53 -14.31
CA TRP A 327 8.49 -11.31 -12.92
C TRP A 327 7.48 -11.87 -11.90
N PHE A 328 6.21 -12.03 -12.29
CA PHE A 328 5.19 -12.55 -11.38
C PHE A 328 5.48 -13.99 -10.93
N LYS A 329 5.00 -14.35 -9.76
CA LYS A 329 5.21 -15.67 -9.14
C LYS A 329 4.77 -16.87 -9.98
N ASP A 330 3.92 -16.67 -10.98
CA ASP A 330 3.46 -17.72 -11.90
C ASP A 330 4.49 -18.04 -13.03
N GLY A 331 5.57 -17.25 -13.13
CA GLY A 331 6.62 -17.38 -14.13
C GLY A 331 6.17 -17.13 -15.59
N LYS A 332 5.03 -16.45 -15.78
CA LYS A 332 4.42 -16.19 -17.10
C LYS A 332 3.96 -14.76 -17.27
N THR A 333 3.50 -14.10 -16.20
CA THR A 333 2.92 -12.77 -16.27
C THR A 333 4.00 -11.71 -16.16
N ASN A 334 4.04 -10.84 -17.18
CA ASN A 334 4.90 -9.67 -17.16
C ASN A 334 4.35 -8.63 -16.18
N MET A 335 5.20 -8.12 -15.30
CA MET A 335 4.85 -7.16 -14.26
C MET A 335 5.39 -5.76 -14.51
N VAL A 336 6.21 -5.58 -15.55
CA VAL A 336 6.73 -4.25 -15.91
C VAL A 336 5.63 -3.48 -16.63
N PRO A 337 5.27 -2.28 -16.15
CA PRO A 337 4.30 -1.43 -16.85
C PRO A 337 4.88 -0.98 -18.21
N HIS A 338 4.09 -1.11 -19.25
CA HIS A 338 4.40 -0.61 -20.59
C HIS A 338 3.83 0.78 -20.80
#